data_9c26f1fd57ad30d9c838f96d5af354b1
#
_entry.id   9c26f1fd57ad30d9c838f96d5af354b1
#
_cell.length_a   1.000
_cell.length_b   1.000
_cell.length_c   1.000
_cell.angle_alpha   90.00
_cell.angle_beta   90.00
_cell.angle_gamma   90.00
#
_symmetry.space_group_name_H-M   'P 1'
#
loop_
_entity.id
_entity.type
_entity.pdbx_description
1 polymer ?
#
loop_
_entity_poly.entity_id
_entity_poly.type
_entity_poly.pdbx_seq_one_letter_code
_entity_poly.pdbx_strand_id
1 'polypeptide(L)'
;LEKALNKEEGELSPGSDFWTTFAVQLGKRDLILNTERPLDELQYLFLKGHKRVADGLANMNPSKDYVLINKDAEAEQTNRVNKVKREAYRELDKMSIEDMRKCLRLYGMKSDTMSNELVEAKLTEQVESAPEKFMLKWVNNPNKEINFVIEEAIAKNIIRKNRTQYFFGTDLIGNGIDDVIVYLQDKKNQDIKLAIMNEIKSK
;
A
#
# COMPACT_ATOMS: atom_id res chain seq x y z
N LEU A 1 31.09 10.55 -18.83
CA LEU A 1 30.59 9.94 -20.07
C LEU A 1 31.46 10.33 -21.27
N GLU A 2 31.73 11.64 -21.46
CA GLU A 2 32.56 12.13 -22.60
C GLU A 2 33.91 11.44 -22.70
N LYS A 3 34.67 11.36 -21.61
CA LYS A 3 35.96 10.64 -21.56
C LYS A 3 35.82 9.14 -21.94
N ALA A 4 34.76 8.49 -21.49
CA ALA A 4 34.51 7.07 -21.75
C ALA A 4 34.12 6.81 -23.21
N LEU A 5 33.61 7.82 -23.93
CA LEU A 5 33.23 7.77 -25.33
C LEU A 5 34.29 8.39 -26.27
N ASN A 6 35.49 8.77 -25.73
CA ASN A 6 36.53 9.49 -26.46
C ASN A 6 36.02 10.78 -27.12
N LYS A 7 35.19 11.53 -26.38
CA LYS A 7 34.63 12.81 -26.78
C LYS A 7 35.38 13.96 -26.11
N GLU A 8 35.39 15.12 -26.74
CA GLU A 8 35.93 16.35 -26.15
C GLU A 8 35.06 16.88 -25.02
N GLU A 9 35.64 17.62 -24.11
CA GLU A 9 34.91 18.23 -22.99
C GLU A 9 33.87 19.24 -23.51
N GLY A 10 32.62 19.04 -23.14
CA GLY A 10 31.49 19.85 -23.60
C GLY A 10 30.82 19.38 -24.88
N GLU A 11 31.34 18.35 -25.56
CA GLU A 11 30.75 17.82 -26.80
C GLU A 11 29.35 17.23 -26.57
N LEU A 12 29.08 16.68 -25.37
CA LEU A 12 27.76 16.16 -24.98
C LEU A 12 26.93 17.19 -24.19
N SER A 13 27.33 18.44 -24.13
CA SER A 13 26.57 19.49 -23.48
C SER A 13 25.22 19.77 -24.18
N PRO A 14 24.17 20.17 -23.46
CA PRO A 14 22.90 20.54 -24.08
C PRO A 14 23.09 21.62 -25.14
N GLY A 15 22.57 21.38 -26.36
CA GLY A 15 22.67 22.33 -27.48
C GLY A 15 23.93 22.23 -28.32
N SER A 16 24.83 21.25 -28.06
CA SER A 16 25.96 20.97 -28.95
C SER A 16 25.54 20.38 -30.30
N ASP A 17 26.34 20.56 -31.32
CA ASP A 17 26.08 20.02 -32.66
C ASP A 17 26.01 18.49 -32.70
N PHE A 18 26.61 17.83 -31.72
CA PHE A 18 26.52 16.38 -31.56
C PHE A 18 25.08 15.88 -31.61
N TRP A 19 24.17 16.55 -30.90
CA TRP A 19 22.76 16.12 -30.79
C TRP A 19 21.94 16.31 -32.08
N THR A 20 22.43 17.10 -33.02
CA THR A 20 21.76 17.28 -34.33
C THR A 20 21.87 16.06 -35.21
N THR A 21 22.94 15.27 -35.04
CA THR A 21 23.21 14.07 -35.79
C THR A 21 23.03 12.77 -35.02
N PHE A 22 22.98 12.84 -33.70
CA PHE A 22 22.79 11.66 -32.87
C PHE A 22 21.38 11.13 -32.99
N ALA A 23 21.24 9.85 -33.30
CA ALA A 23 19.97 9.17 -33.44
C ALA A 23 20.02 7.77 -32.81
N VAL A 24 18.94 7.37 -32.17
CA VAL A 24 18.71 6.01 -31.69
C VAL A 24 17.63 5.38 -32.55
N GLN A 25 17.97 4.28 -33.21
CA GLN A 25 17.02 3.57 -34.06
C GLN A 25 16.15 2.65 -33.20
N LEU A 26 14.87 2.98 -33.11
CA LEU A 26 13.85 2.16 -32.44
C LEU A 26 13.03 1.43 -33.49
N GLY A 27 12.81 0.13 -33.29
CA GLY A 27 12.04 -0.74 -34.19
C GLY A 27 10.90 -1.46 -33.49
N LYS A 28 10.46 -2.57 -34.07
CA LYS A 28 9.41 -3.43 -33.49
C LYS A 28 9.92 -4.34 -32.36
N ARG A 29 11.24 -4.47 -32.21
CA ARG A 29 11.87 -5.27 -31.17
C ARG A 29 12.34 -4.37 -30.04
N ASP A 30 12.34 -4.91 -28.82
CA ASP A 30 12.87 -4.22 -27.67
C ASP A 30 14.35 -3.88 -27.86
N LEU A 31 14.72 -2.64 -27.58
CA LEU A 31 16.10 -2.22 -27.44
C LEU A 31 16.50 -2.41 -25.97
N ILE A 32 17.48 -3.27 -25.72
CA ILE A 32 18.01 -3.53 -24.39
C ILE A 32 19.28 -2.73 -24.21
N LEU A 33 19.31 -1.85 -23.22
CA LEU A 33 20.45 -1.00 -22.88
C LEU A 33 21.03 -1.42 -21.53
N ASN A 34 22.34 -1.57 -21.49
CA ASN A 34 23.08 -1.74 -20.22
C ASN A 34 23.80 -0.43 -19.88
N THR A 35 23.30 0.31 -18.91
CA THR A 35 23.84 1.63 -18.53
C THR A 35 25.24 1.59 -17.92
N GLU A 36 25.80 0.42 -17.67
CA GLU A 36 27.24 0.27 -17.36
C GLU A 36 28.13 0.49 -18.60
N ARG A 37 27.56 0.41 -19.81
CA ARG A 37 28.25 0.66 -21.06
C ARG A 37 28.05 2.10 -21.50
N PRO A 38 29.11 2.87 -21.72
CA PRO A 38 29.00 4.32 -22.00
C PRO A 38 28.08 4.66 -23.19
N LEU A 39 28.08 3.84 -24.25
CA LEU A 39 27.23 4.06 -25.41
C LEU A 39 25.74 3.83 -25.08
N ASP A 40 25.43 2.76 -24.33
CA ASP A 40 24.08 2.44 -23.93
C ASP A 40 23.55 3.48 -22.92
N GLU A 41 24.42 3.97 -22.03
CA GLU A 41 24.09 5.07 -21.12
C GLU A 41 23.75 6.36 -21.90
N LEU A 42 24.53 6.68 -22.92
CA LEU A 42 24.26 7.82 -23.80
C LEU A 42 22.88 7.68 -24.50
N GLN A 43 22.61 6.50 -25.06
CA GLN A 43 21.32 6.20 -25.69
C GLN A 43 20.17 6.29 -24.68
N TYR A 44 20.34 5.77 -23.49
CA TYR A 44 19.37 5.85 -22.40
C TYR A 44 19.05 7.31 -22.04
N LEU A 45 20.06 8.14 -21.83
CA LEU A 45 19.89 9.55 -21.49
C LEU A 45 19.18 10.34 -22.61
N PHE A 46 19.53 10.07 -23.87
CA PHE A 46 18.87 10.65 -25.03
C PHE A 46 17.39 10.26 -25.10
N LEU A 47 17.08 8.97 -24.94
CA LEU A 47 15.71 8.46 -24.99
C LEU A 47 14.87 8.97 -23.83
N LYS A 48 15.45 9.11 -22.62
CA LYS A 48 14.77 9.64 -21.44
C LYS A 48 14.28 11.08 -21.63
N GLY A 49 15.03 11.90 -22.36
CA GLY A 49 14.64 13.27 -22.70
C GLY A 49 13.73 13.39 -23.94
N HIS A 50 13.51 12.32 -24.69
CA HIS A 50 12.83 12.40 -25.96
C HIS A 50 11.31 12.46 -25.82
N LYS A 51 10.66 13.43 -26.52
CA LYS A 51 9.22 13.73 -26.42
C LYS A 51 8.28 12.55 -26.73
N ARG A 52 8.68 11.58 -27.56
CA ARG A 52 7.88 10.41 -27.97
C ARG A 52 8.15 9.17 -27.11
N VAL A 53 8.99 9.28 -26.10
CA VAL A 53 9.33 8.19 -25.17
C VAL A 53 8.73 8.51 -23.81
N ALA A 54 8.02 7.54 -23.20
CA ALA A 54 7.52 7.63 -21.83
C ALA A 54 8.57 7.07 -20.86
N ASP A 55 8.81 7.75 -19.75
CA ASP A 55 9.62 7.24 -18.64
C ASP A 55 8.72 6.40 -17.72
N GLY A 56 8.69 5.11 -17.96
CA GLY A 56 7.81 4.15 -17.30
C GLY A 56 6.40 4.03 -17.88
N LEU A 57 5.78 2.88 -17.67
CA LEU A 57 4.42 2.57 -18.17
C LEU A 57 3.36 3.54 -17.65
N ALA A 58 3.50 4.02 -16.42
CA ALA A 58 2.56 4.96 -15.80
C ALA A 58 2.46 6.31 -16.55
N ASN A 59 3.51 6.68 -17.29
CA ASN A 59 3.60 7.94 -18.05
C ASN A 59 3.24 7.76 -19.53
N MET A 60 2.78 6.57 -19.93
CA MET A 60 2.37 6.28 -21.30
C MET A 60 1.06 7.01 -21.63
N ASN A 61 1.02 7.66 -22.77
CA ASN A 61 -0.15 8.38 -23.28
C ASN A 61 -0.14 8.39 -24.81
N PRO A 62 -1.22 8.80 -25.50
CA PRO A 62 -1.30 8.76 -26.96
C PRO A 62 -0.25 9.55 -27.75
N SER A 63 0.49 10.47 -27.10
CA SER A 63 1.59 11.22 -27.72
C SER A 63 2.94 10.48 -27.66
N LYS A 64 3.00 9.35 -26.99
CA LYS A 64 4.20 8.54 -26.77
C LYS A 64 4.09 7.25 -27.57
N ASP A 65 5.12 6.92 -28.33
CA ASP A 65 5.15 5.70 -29.15
C ASP A 65 5.96 4.59 -28.48
N TYR A 66 6.85 4.96 -27.56
CA TYR A 66 7.77 4.06 -26.89
C TYR A 66 7.76 4.30 -25.39
N VAL A 67 8.13 3.28 -24.66
CA VAL A 67 8.28 3.35 -23.20
C VAL A 67 9.67 2.90 -22.79
N LEU A 68 10.28 3.64 -21.87
CA LEU A 68 11.55 3.30 -21.24
C LEU A 68 11.26 2.55 -19.95
N ILE A 69 11.70 1.32 -19.84
CA ILE A 69 11.44 0.45 -18.69
C ILE A 69 12.77 0.17 -17.99
N ASN A 70 12.85 0.49 -16.70
CA ASN A 70 13.95 0.05 -15.87
C ASN A 70 13.59 -1.31 -15.24
N LYS A 71 14.16 -2.38 -15.78
CA LYS A 71 13.86 -3.77 -15.34
C LYS A 71 14.32 -4.02 -13.89
N ASP A 72 15.40 -3.39 -13.44
CA ASP A 72 15.90 -3.58 -12.08
C ASP A 72 14.97 -2.91 -11.08
N ALA A 73 14.48 -1.69 -11.37
CA ALA A 73 13.52 -1.00 -10.53
C ALA A 73 12.16 -1.74 -10.47
N GLU A 74 11.71 -2.32 -11.58
CA GLU A 74 10.50 -3.16 -11.60
C GLU A 74 10.68 -4.44 -10.78
N ALA A 75 11.84 -5.10 -10.91
CA ALA A 75 12.17 -6.29 -10.14
C ALA A 75 12.28 -5.97 -8.64
N GLU A 76 12.90 -4.85 -8.29
CA GLU A 76 12.98 -4.38 -6.89
C GLU A 76 11.59 -4.11 -6.30
N GLN A 77 10.73 -3.40 -7.03
CA GLN A 77 9.36 -3.14 -6.61
C GLN A 77 8.57 -4.44 -6.44
N THR A 78 8.68 -5.37 -7.39
CA THR A 78 8.04 -6.69 -7.33
C THR A 78 8.53 -7.48 -6.11
N ASN A 79 9.84 -7.47 -5.86
CA ASN A 79 10.43 -8.13 -4.71
C ASN A 79 9.95 -7.51 -3.38
N ARG A 80 9.79 -6.19 -3.34
CA ARG A 80 9.26 -5.47 -2.16
C ARG A 80 7.83 -5.90 -1.87
N VAL A 81 6.96 -5.90 -2.87
CA VAL A 81 5.56 -6.36 -2.72
C VAL A 81 5.51 -7.81 -2.29
N ASN A 82 6.29 -8.69 -2.92
CA ASN A 82 6.34 -10.11 -2.57
C ASN A 82 6.89 -10.35 -1.14
N LYS A 83 7.79 -9.49 -0.67
CA LYS A 83 8.29 -9.57 0.72
C LYS A 83 7.17 -9.26 1.71
N VAL A 84 6.42 -8.18 1.50
CA VAL A 84 5.28 -7.82 2.35
C VAL A 84 4.21 -8.91 2.32
N LYS A 85 3.91 -9.47 1.14
CA LYS A 85 2.95 -10.57 0.99
C LYS A 85 3.36 -11.80 1.79
N ARG A 86 4.63 -12.22 1.70
CA ARG A 86 5.16 -13.36 2.48
C ARG A 86 5.12 -13.11 3.99
N GLU A 87 5.40 -11.90 4.42
CA GLU A 87 5.32 -11.53 5.83
C GLU A 87 3.87 -11.57 6.33
N ALA A 88 2.93 -11.04 5.56
CA ALA A 88 1.51 -11.08 5.86
C ALA A 88 0.97 -12.52 6.01
N TYR A 89 1.37 -13.44 5.13
CA TYR A 89 0.99 -14.85 5.26
C TYR A 89 1.60 -15.50 6.51
N ARG A 90 2.85 -15.21 6.85
CA ARG A 90 3.47 -15.72 8.09
C ARG A 90 2.74 -15.23 9.34
N GLU A 91 2.27 -14.00 9.34
CA GLU A 91 1.48 -13.49 10.46
C GLU A 91 0.07 -14.10 10.49
N LEU A 92 -0.55 -14.33 9.33
CA LEU A 92 -1.82 -15.03 9.22
C LEU A 92 -1.73 -16.45 9.79
N ASP A 93 -0.69 -17.21 9.46
CA ASP A 93 -0.46 -18.60 9.93
C ASP A 93 -0.30 -18.69 11.46
N LYS A 94 0.09 -17.61 12.13
CA LYS A 94 0.22 -17.54 13.60
C LYS A 94 -1.09 -17.22 14.31
N MET A 95 -2.11 -16.79 13.58
CA MET A 95 -3.36 -16.30 14.18
C MET A 95 -4.23 -17.46 14.67
N SER A 96 -4.82 -17.28 15.86
CA SER A 96 -5.93 -18.11 16.30
C SER A 96 -7.20 -17.79 15.50
N ILE A 97 -8.15 -18.72 15.46
CA ILE A 97 -9.48 -18.47 14.83
C ILE A 97 -10.18 -17.26 15.47
N GLU A 98 -10.02 -17.04 16.77
CA GLU A 98 -10.58 -15.88 17.45
C GLU A 98 -9.93 -14.58 16.96
N ASP A 99 -8.62 -14.56 16.77
CA ASP A 99 -7.91 -13.41 16.23
C ASP A 99 -8.28 -13.14 14.78
N MET A 100 -8.47 -14.19 13.97
CA MET A 100 -8.95 -14.07 12.60
C MET A 100 -10.35 -13.44 12.56
N ARG A 101 -11.27 -13.83 13.46
CA ARG A 101 -12.60 -13.22 13.60
C ARG A 101 -12.51 -11.75 13.98
N LYS A 102 -11.66 -11.41 14.97
CA LYS A 102 -11.41 -10.01 15.36
C LYS A 102 -10.84 -9.19 14.19
N CYS A 103 -9.88 -9.76 13.45
CA CYS A 103 -9.30 -9.10 12.29
C CYS A 103 -10.36 -8.82 11.21
N LEU A 104 -11.22 -9.80 10.87
CA LEU A 104 -12.32 -9.59 9.93
C LEU A 104 -13.30 -8.49 10.39
N ARG A 105 -13.52 -8.37 11.70
CA ARG A 105 -14.31 -7.27 12.25
C ARG A 105 -13.68 -5.91 11.95
N LEU A 106 -12.35 -5.79 12.01
CA LEU A 106 -11.63 -4.56 11.61
C LEU A 106 -11.76 -4.23 10.11
N TYR A 107 -12.18 -5.21 9.29
CA TYR A 107 -12.58 -5.00 7.91
C TYR A 107 -14.08 -4.69 7.74
N GLY A 108 -14.83 -4.58 8.84
CA GLY A 108 -16.28 -4.34 8.84
C GLY A 108 -17.12 -5.59 8.52
N MET A 109 -16.52 -6.78 8.58
CA MET A 109 -17.21 -8.04 8.30
C MET A 109 -17.79 -8.65 9.58
N LYS A 110 -19.05 -9.13 9.51
CA LYS A 110 -19.65 -9.89 10.60
C LYS A 110 -19.16 -11.32 10.55
N SER A 111 -18.29 -11.71 11.47
CA SER A 111 -17.65 -13.04 11.49
C SER A 111 -18.26 -14.03 12.48
N ASP A 112 -19.23 -13.58 13.30
CA ASP A 112 -19.77 -14.37 14.42
C ASP A 112 -20.53 -15.63 13.97
N THR A 113 -21.23 -15.54 12.83
CA THR A 113 -22.02 -16.64 12.27
C THR A 113 -21.26 -17.45 11.20
N MET A 114 -20.01 -17.11 10.91
CA MET A 114 -19.21 -17.80 9.91
C MET A 114 -18.59 -19.08 10.49
N SER A 115 -18.49 -20.15 9.68
CA SER A 115 -17.67 -21.32 10.05
C SER A 115 -16.20 -20.94 10.12
N ASN A 116 -15.38 -21.75 10.78
CA ASN A 116 -13.95 -21.48 10.92
C ASN A 116 -13.25 -21.46 9.55
N GLU A 117 -13.62 -22.37 8.68
CA GLU A 117 -13.09 -22.49 7.31
C GLU A 117 -13.43 -21.23 6.48
N LEU A 118 -14.64 -20.67 6.66
CA LEU A 118 -15.06 -19.47 5.97
C LEU A 118 -14.32 -18.23 6.50
N VAL A 119 -14.08 -18.17 7.81
CA VAL A 119 -13.28 -17.09 8.44
C VAL A 119 -11.87 -17.08 7.88
N GLU A 120 -11.21 -18.25 7.86
CA GLU A 120 -9.87 -18.42 7.31
C GLU A 120 -9.82 -18.04 5.83
N ALA A 121 -10.74 -18.57 5.01
CA ALA A 121 -10.81 -18.26 3.58
C ALA A 121 -11.00 -16.78 3.32
N LYS A 122 -11.91 -16.10 4.07
CA LYS A 122 -12.17 -14.67 3.91
C LYS A 122 -10.98 -13.81 4.31
N LEU A 123 -10.28 -14.16 5.38
CA LEU A 123 -9.10 -13.42 5.81
C LEU A 123 -7.94 -13.63 4.83
N THR A 124 -7.76 -14.86 4.34
CA THR A 124 -6.78 -15.18 3.29
C THR A 124 -7.02 -14.35 2.03
N GLU A 125 -8.28 -14.21 1.59
CA GLU A 125 -8.66 -13.36 0.45
C GLU A 125 -8.24 -11.88 0.68
N GLN A 126 -8.42 -11.35 1.91
CA GLN A 126 -7.99 -10.00 2.26
C GLN A 126 -6.46 -9.85 2.25
N VAL A 127 -5.74 -10.84 2.79
CA VAL A 127 -4.26 -10.86 2.79
C VAL A 127 -3.72 -10.96 1.38
N GLU A 128 -4.35 -11.75 0.52
CA GLU A 128 -3.92 -11.92 -0.87
C GLU A 128 -4.12 -10.65 -1.70
N SER A 129 -5.28 -10.01 -1.55
CA SER A 129 -5.65 -8.83 -2.33
C SER A 129 -4.95 -7.56 -1.86
N ALA A 130 -4.72 -7.41 -0.55
CA ALA A 130 -4.17 -6.21 0.06
C ALA A 130 -3.30 -6.51 1.30
N PRO A 131 -2.12 -7.15 1.12
CA PRO A 131 -1.25 -7.55 2.22
C PRO A 131 -0.78 -6.37 3.08
N GLU A 132 -0.50 -5.22 2.48
CA GLU A 132 -0.10 -4.01 3.20
C GLU A 132 -1.21 -3.50 4.14
N LYS A 133 -2.47 -3.59 3.70
CA LYS A 133 -3.63 -3.21 4.52
C LYS A 133 -3.80 -4.15 5.71
N PHE A 134 -3.54 -5.45 5.53
CA PHE A 134 -3.54 -6.42 6.62
C PHE A 134 -2.44 -6.10 7.64
N MET A 135 -1.20 -5.88 7.17
CA MET A 135 -0.09 -5.49 8.04
C MET A 135 -0.42 -4.23 8.84
N LEU A 136 -1.02 -3.22 8.20
CA LEU A 136 -1.37 -1.96 8.85
C LEU A 136 -2.51 -2.12 9.87
N LYS A 137 -3.57 -2.89 9.53
CA LYS A 137 -4.76 -3.04 10.38
C LYS A 137 -4.56 -3.97 11.56
N TRP A 138 -3.75 -5.02 11.38
CA TRP A 138 -3.60 -6.09 12.37
C TRP A 138 -2.21 -6.13 13.00
N VAL A 139 -1.16 -6.29 12.19
CA VAL A 139 0.19 -6.54 12.70
C VAL A 139 0.80 -5.29 13.32
N ASN A 140 0.78 -4.20 12.59
CA ASN A 140 1.41 -2.93 12.97
C ASN A 140 0.44 -1.96 13.68
N ASN A 141 -0.74 -2.44 14.09
CA ASN A 141 -1.73 -1.61 14.76
C ASN A 141 -1.63 -1.76 16.29
N PRO A 142 -1.06 -0.78 17.00
CA PRO A 142 -0.97 -0.82 18.46
C PRO A 142 -2.35 -0.73 19.14
N ASN A 143 -3.34 -0.22 18.44
CA ASN A 143 -4.70 -0.01 18.93
C ASN A 143 -5.69 -1.08 18.48
N LYS A 144 -5.22 -2.22 17.95
CA LYS A 144 -6.08 -3.26 17.34
C LYS A 144 -7.18 -3.75 18.30
N GLU A 145 -6.87 -3.94 19.56
CA GLU A 145 -7.83 -4.43 20.57
C GLU A 145 -8.93 -3.40 20.84
N ILE A 146 -8.55 -2.13 20.96
CA ILE A 146 -9.53 -1.06 21.17
C ILE A 146 -10.38 -0.82 19.92
N ASN A 147 -9.76 -0.89 18.74
CA ASN A 147 -10.48 -0.81 17.47
C ASN A 147 -11.49 -1.96 17.34
N PHE A 148 -11.10 -3.17 17.73
CA PHE A 148 -12.03 -4.30 17.75
C PHE A 148 -13.23 -4.03 18.68
N VAL A 149 -12.98 -3.53 19.89
CA VAL A 149 -14.07 -3.20 20.84
C VAL A 149 -15.02 -2.15 20.23
N ILE A 150 -14.47 -1.13 19.58
CA ILE A 150 -15.29 -0.08 18.91
C ILE A 150 -16.14 -0.68 17.78
N GLU A 151 -15.54 -1.46 16.89
CA GLU A 151 -16.25 -2.07 15.77
C GLU A 151 -17.31 -3.08 16.23
N GLU A 152 -17.03 -3.83 17.28
CA GLU A 152 -17.98 -4.75 17.89
C GLU A 152 -19.15 -4.01 18.54
N ALA A 153 -18.88 -2.92 19.28
CA ALA A 153 -19.90 -2.07 19.87
C ALA A 153 -20.79 -1.41 18.82
N ILE A 154 -20.22 -1.01 17.67
CA ILE A 154 -21.00 -0.48 16.55
C ILE A 154 -21.88 -1.58 15.94
N ALA A 155 -21.33 -2.77 15.71
CA ALA A 155 -22.09 -3.89 15.14
C ALA A 155 -23.27 -4.33 16.01
N LYS A 156 -23.14 -4.22 17.33
CA LYS A 156 -24.20 -4.51 18.31
C LYS A 156 -25.09 -3.29 18.65
N ASN A 157 -24.93 -2.17 17.96
CA ASN A 157 -25.64 -0.91 18.18
C ASN A 157 -25.52 -0.36 19.62
N ILE A 158 -24.39 -0.60 20.27
CA ILE A 158 -24.04 -0.05 21.57
C ILE A 158 -23.43 1.35 21.38
N ILE A 159 -22.49 1.46 20.44
CA ILE A 159 -22.01 2.75 19.92
C ILE A 159 -22.78 3.07 18.66
N ARG A 160 -23.39 4.23 18.61
CA ARG A 160 -24.09 4.75 17.41
C ARG A 160 -23.13 5.61 16.61
N LYS A 161 -22.98 5.31 15.32
CA LYS A 161 -22.22 6.10 14.38
C LYS A 161 -23.16 6.92 13.51
N ASN A 162 -23.01 8.24 13.53
CA ASN A 162 -23.72 9.16 12.65
C ASN A 162 -22.70 9.96 11.84
N ARG A 163 -22.52 9.61 10.55
CA ARG A 163 -21.45 10.14 9.69
C ARG A 163 -20.07 9.94 10.33
N THR A 164 -19.44 11.00 10.83
CA THR A 164 -18.14 10.97 11.50
C THR A 164 -18.23 10.91 13.02
N GLN A 165 -19.42 11.14 13.58
CA GLN A 165 -19.65 11.24 15.02
C GLN A 165 -20.03 9.89 15.64
N TYR A 166 -19.47 9.63 16.82
CA TYR A 166 -19.70 8.41 17.58
C TYR A 166 -20.30 8.75 18.94
N PHE A 167 -21.39 8.03 19.31
CA PHE A 167 -22.14 8.26 20.53
C PHE A 167 -22.27 6.98 21.33
N PHE A 168 -22.12 7.09 22.65
CA PHE A 168 -22.51 6.06 23.61
C PHE A 168 -23.66 6.62 24.45
N GLY A 169 -24.86 5.99 24.37
CA GLY A 169 -26.07 6.61 24.90
C GLY A 169 -26.38 7.94 24.19
N THR A 170 -26.39 9.03 24.97
CA THR A 170 -26.57 10.41 24.48
C THR A 170 -25.24 11.15 24.28
N ASP A 171 -24.15 10.61 24.83
CA ASP A 171 -22.89 11.31 24.93
C ASP A 171 -22.06 11.14 23.66
N LEU A 172 -21.52 12.24 23.15
CA LEU A 172 -20.57 12.25 22.03
C LEU A 172 -19.20 11.79 22.58
N ILE A 173 -18.70 10.67 22.05
CA ILE A 173 -17.40 10.09 22.45
C ILE A 173 -16.28 10.34 21.44
N GLY A 174 -16.57 10.89 20.25
CA GLY A 174 -15.58 11.30 19.26
C GLY A 174 -16.19 11.74 17.94
N ASN A 175 -15.43 12.57 17.18
CA ASN A 175 -15.75 13.01 15.81
C ASN A 175 -15.05 12.19 14.73
N GLY A 176 -14.35 11.13 15.12
CA GLY A 176 -13.63 10.18 14.29
C GLY A 176 -13.22 8.99 15.13
N ILE A 177 -12.75 7.93 14.48
CA ILE A 177 -12.32 6.73 15.20
C ILE A 177 -11.13 7.00 16.12
N ASP A 178 -10.21 7.87 15.69
CA ASP A 178 -9.03 8.24 16.47
C ASP A 178 -9.42 8.97 17.77
N ASP A 179 -10.41 9.85 17.70
CA ASP A 179 -10.94 10.53 18.90
C ASP A 179 -11.56 9.53 19.86
N VAL A 180 -12.30 8.54 19.36
CA VAL A 180 -12.91 7.49 20.19
C VAL A 180 -11.85 6.62 20.84
N ILE A 181 -10.76 6.30 20.13
CA ILE A 181 -9.62 5.57 20.68
C ILE A 181 -9.00 6.35 21.86
N VAL A 182 -8.70 7.63 21.62
CA VAL A 182 -8.13 8.52 22.67
C VAL A 182 -9.10 8.61 23.85
N TYR A 183 -10.40 8.81 23.59
CA TYR A 183 -11.43 8.88 24.62
C TYR A 183 -11.48 7.61 25.49
N LEU A 184 -11.47 6.43 24.88
CA LEU A 184 -11.53 5.14 25.59
C LEU A 184 -10.19 4.74 26.25
N GLN A 185 -9.08 5.36 25.83
CA GLN A 185 -7.77 5.18 26.49
C GLN A 185 -7.56 6.11 27.69
N ASP A 186 -8.32 7.20 27.77
CA ASP A 186 -8.20 8.13 28.90
C ASP A 186 -8.63 7.43 30.20
N LYS A 187 -7.80 7.60 31.22
CA LYS A 187 -8.05 7.06 32.58
C LYS A 187 -9.38 7.53 33.19
N LYS A 188 -9.83 8.73 32.81
CA LYS A 188 -11.10 9.30 33.28
C LYS A 188 -12.34 8.61 32.74
N ASN A 189 -12.21 7.92 31.59
CA ASN A 189 -13.32 7.30 30.85
C ASN A 189 -13.31 5.76 30.95
N GLN A 190 -12.55 5.20 31.89
CA GLN A 190 -12.47 3.74 32.03
C GLN A 190 -13.81 3.10 32.44
N ASP A 191 -14.65 3.81 33.18
CA ASP A 191 -15.98 3.34 33.55
C ASP A 191 -16.87 3.18 32.29
N ILE A 192 -16.78 4.12 31.36
CA ILE A 192 -17.50 4.06 30.06
C ILE A 192 -16.98 2.91 29.21
N LYS A 193 -15.65 2.73 29.14
CA LYS A 193 -15.05 1.61 28.46
C LYS A 193 -15.53 0.26 29.02
N LEU A 194 -15.56 0.12 30.33
CA LEU A 194 -16.05 -1.08 31.00
C LEU A 194 -17.54 -1.30 30.74
N ALA A 195 -18.37 -0.24 30.78
CA ALA A 195 -19.78 -0.32 30.44
C ALA A 195 -19.99 -0.84 29.02
N ILE A 196 -19.28 -0.29 28.03
CA ILE A 196 -19.31 -0.75 26.63
C ILE A 196 -18.92 -2.22 26.54
N MET A 197 -17.83 -2.63 27.18
CA MET A 197 -17.36 -4.03 27.15
C MET A 197 -18.36 -4.99 27.81
N ASN A 198 -19.04 -4.58 28.88
CA ASN A 198 -20.06 -5.38 29.55
C ASN A 198 -21.32 -5.52 28.68
N GLU A 199 -21.76 -4.44 28.01
CA GLU A 199 -22.88 -4.51 27.07
C GLU A 199 -22.56 -5.39 25.85
N ILE A 200 -21.28 -5.38 25.36
CA ILE A 200 -20.85 -6.29 24.30
C ILE A 200 -21.01 -7.75 24.71
N LYS A 201 -20.70 -8.09 25.97
CA LYS A 201 -20.81 -9.46 26.49
C LYS A 201 -22.26 -9.91 26.75
N SER A 202 -23.15 -8.96 27.04
CA SER A 202 -24.54 -9.24 27.38
C SER A 202 -25.46 -9.39 26.15
N LYS A 203 -25.04 -8.89 25.00
CA LYS A 203 -25.75 -8.99 23.71
C LYS A 203 -25.08 -10.03 22.81
#